data_e5b7b527f3a9076de455f283e37fb7c6
#
_entry.id   e5b7b527f3a9076de455f283e37fb7c6
#
_cell.length_a   1.000
_cell.length_b   1.000
_cell.length_c   1.000
_cell.angle_alpha   90.00
_cell.angle_beta   90.00
_cell.angle_gamma   90.00
#
_symmetry.space_group_name_H-M   'P 1'
#
loop_
_entity.id
_entity.type
_entity.pdbx_description
1 polymer ?
#
loop_
_entity_poly.entity_id
_entity_poly.type
_entity_poly.pdbx_seq_one_letter_code
_entity_poly.pdbx_strand_id
1 'polypeptide(L)'
;MENRITWQVTKGCERLSGGCDSCPSYLHSVKTGDDYSVQLCPEQLALPTMDNTPKIFAVAFGSDLFHESVPLDYIKKVFAVMNDTPQHTYELATKRIERASVLAERFEWTNNIHMGVTVESGEYDWRIKFLQSMPSAVKFISAAPML
;
A
#
# COMPACT_ATOMS: atom_id res chain seq x y z
N MET A 1 -20.34 10.39 1.29
CA MET A 1 -19.04 10.13 1.93
C MET A 1 -18.66 8.67 1.74
N GLU A 2 -17.45 8.42 1.31
CA GLU A 2 -16.98 7.08 1.05
C GLU A 2 -16.66 6.34 2.34
N ASN A 3 -16.98 5.04 2.38
CA ASN A 3 -16.61 4.15 3.48
C ASN A 3 -15.16 3.68 3.29
N ARG A 4 -14.22 4.61 3.37
CA ARG A 4 -12.80 4.29 3.23
C ARG A 4 -12.20 4.04 4.60
N ILE A 5 -11.51 2.89 4.73
CA ILE A 5 -10.89 2.44 5.97
C ILE A 5 -9.42 2.14 5.70
N THR A 6 -8.52 2.61 6.56
CA THR A 6 -7.13 2.21 6.49
C THR A 6 -6.99 0.79 7.02
N TRP A 7 -6.49 -0.11 6.17
CA TRP A 7 -6.20 -1.49 6.55
C TRP A 7 -4.70 -1.61 6.80
N GLN A 8 -4.34 -1.53 8.06
CA GLN A 8 -2.94 -1.40 8.45
C GLN A 8 -2.29 -2.76 8.68
N VAL A 9 -2.08 -3.49 7.60
CA VAL A 9 -1.42 -4.81 7.63
C VAL A 9 0.07 -4.71 7.93
N THR A 10 0.67 -3.53 7.69
CA THR A 10 2.04 -3.20 8.08
C THR A 10 2.05 -1.80 8.67
N LYS A 11 3.05 -1.50 9.48
CA LYS A 11 3.30 -0.15 9.99
C LYS A 11 4.79 0.13 9.96
N GLY A 12 5.16 1.42 10.01
CA GLY A 12 6.54 1.84 9.87
C GLY A 12 7.02 1.79 8.43
N CYS A 13 8.12 2.45 8.17
CA CYS A 13 8.71 2.52 6.84
C CYS A 13 10.13 3.07 6.95
N GLU A 14 10.88 3.05 5.85
CA GLU A 14 12.15 3.76 5.74
C GLU A 14 11.93 4.99 4.86
N ARG A 15 12.66 6.06 5.17
CA ARG A 15 12.63 7.28 4.37
C ARG A 15 13.33 7.00 3.04
N LEU A 16 12.59 7.14 1.95
CA LEU A 16 13.06 6.81 0.61
C LEU A 16 13.27 8.04 -0.28
N SER A 17 12.51 9.10 -0.06
CA SER A 17 12.49 10.27 -0.93
C SER A 17 12.20 11.53 -0.13
N GLY A 18 12.30 12.70 -0.78
CA GLY A 18 11.98 13.97 -0.13
C GLY A 18 10.57 14.03 0.44
N GLY A 19 9.60 13.36 -0.20
CA GLY A 19 8.25 13.29 0.31
C GLY A 19 8.13 12.57 1.63
N CYS A 20 9.07 11.67 1.94
CA CYS A 20 9.09 10.96 3.22
C CYS A 20 9.35 11.89 4.39
N ASP A 21 10.07 12.98 4.19
CA ASP A 21 10.33 13.97 5.25
C ASP A 21 9.05 14.69 5.67
N SER A 22 8.09 14.79 4.76
CA SER A 22 6.78 15.41 5.02
C SER A 22 5.68 14.37 5.23
N CYS A 23 6.03 13.08 5.30
CA CYS A 23 5.07 12.00 5.49
C CYS A 23 4.40 12.10 6.86
N PRO A 24 3.06 12.10 6.93
CA PRO A 24 2.37 12.19 8.21
C PRO A 24 2.76 11.10 9.21
N SER A 25 2.98 9.87 8.73
CA SER A 25 3.38 8.76 9.60
C SER A 25 4.75 8.98 10.21
N TYR A 26 5.72 9.45 9.41
CA TYR A 26 7.06 9.76 9.90
C TYR A 26 7.01 10.91 10.90
N LEU A 27 6.32 11.99 10.56
CA LEU A 27 6.21 13.15 11.44
C LEU A 27 5.54 12.78 12.77
N HIS A 28 4.53 11.93 12.72
CA HIS A 28 3.89 11.43 13.93
C HIS A 28 4.90 10.64 14.80
N SER A 29 5.68 9.76 14.21
CA SER A 29 6.67 8.98 14.94
C SER A 29 7.73 9.86 15.60
N VAL A 30 8.18 10.89 14.91
CA VAL A 30 9.14 11.86 15.46
C VAL A 30 8.53 12.59 16.65
N LYS A 31 7.26 13.00 16.53
CA LYS A 31 6.58 13.76 17.59
C LYS A 31 6.31 12.92 18.83
N THR A 32 5.94 11.65 18.65
CA THR A 32 5.56 10.77 19.75
C THR A 32 6.71 9.94 20.29
N GLY A 33 7.82 9.82 19.54
CA GLY A 33 8.93 8.94 19.88
C GLY A 33 8.65 7.47 19.57
N ASP A 34 7.60 7.17 18.81
CA ASP A 34 7.25 5.80 18.45
C ASP A 34 8.28 5.20 17.49
N ASP A 35 8.43 3.89 17.55
CA ASP A 35 9.30 3.15 16.64
C ASP A 35 8.74 3.19 15.22
N TYR A 36 9.53 3.74 14.28
CA TYR A 36 9.16 3.84 12.87
C TYR A 36 9.67 2.67 12.03
N SER A 37 10.32 1.68 12.64
CA SER A 37 10.77 0.49 11.91
C SER A 37 9.58 -0.28 11.33
N VAL A 38 9.83 -1.02 10.24
CA VAL A 38 8.78 -1.79 9.58
C VAL A 38 8.35 -2.96 10.48
N GLN A 39 7.06 -3.06 10.71
CA GLN A 39 6.46 -4.12 11.52
C GLN A 39 5.26 -4.72 10.79
N LEU A 40 5.11 -6.03 10.88
CA LEU A 40 3.92 -6.72 10.35
C LEU A 40 2.80 -6.66 11.39
N CYS A 41 1.57 -6.55 10.92
CA CYS A 41 0.39 -6.51 11.78
C CYS A 41 -0.57 -7.67 11.40
N PRO A 42 -0.17 -8.92 11.64
CA PRO A 42 -0.98 -10.07 11.20
C PRO A 42 -2.37 -10.14 11.86
N GLU A 43 -2.55 -9.51 13.01
CA GLU A 43 -3.85 -9.42 13.67
C GLU A 43 -4.87 -8.61 12.85
N GLN A 44 -4.39 -7.80 11.90
CA GLN A 44 -5.27 -7.00 11.03
C GLN A 44 -5.74 -7.77 9.79
N LEU A 45 -5.16 -8.92 9.50
CA LEU A 45 -5.47 -9.65 8.26
C LEU A 45 -6.95 -10.04 8.17
N ALA A 46 -7.58 -10.35 9.28
CA ALA A 46 -8.97 -10.80 9.29
C ALA A 46 -9.98 -9.65 9.16
N LEU A 47 -9.56 -8.39 9.30
CA LEU A 47 -10.48 -7.25 9.35
C LEU A 47 -11.48 -7.21 8.19
N PRO A 48 -11.06 -7.36 6.93
CA PRO A 48 -12.00 -7.30 5.81
C PRO A 48 -13.02 -8.45 5.80
N THR A 49 -12.71 -9.57 6.45
CA THR A 49 -13.60 -10.74 6.47
C THR A 49 -14.73 -10.60 7.49
N MET A 50 -14.65 -9.60 8.36
CA MET A 50 -15.60 -9.42 9.46
C MET A 50 -16.88 -8.69 9.05
N ASP A 51 -16.92 -8.11 7.86
CA ASP A 51 -18.05 -7.31 7.39
C ASP A 51 -18.27 -7.55 5.90
N ASN A 52 -19.50 -7.94 5.55
CA ASN A 52 -19.88 -8.16 4.16
C ASN A 52 -20.34 -6.88 3.46
N THR A 53 -20.53 -5.78 4.20
CA THR A 53 -20.90 -4.50 3.62
C THR A 53 -19.74 -3.97 2.78
N PRO A 54 -19.95 -3.64 1.48
CA PRO A 54 -18.87 -3.15 0.62
C PRO A 54 -18.17 -1.93 1.21
N LYS A 55 -16.84 -1.98 1.26
CA LYS A 55 -15.99 -0.91 1.78
C LYS A 55 -14.79 -0.70 0.85
N ILE A 56 -14.16 0.45 0.98
CA ILE A 56 -12.89 0.75 0.31
C ILE A 56 -11.81 0.70 1.39
N PHE A 57 -10.85 -0.21 1.20
CA PHE A 57 -9.71 -0.33 2.11
C PHE A 57 -8.47 0.31 1.48
N ALA A 58 -7.89 1.27 2.21
CA ALA A 58 -6.59 1.84 1.88
C ALA A 58 -5.53 0.94 2.54
N VAL A 59 -4.81 0.17 1.73
CA VAL A 59 -3.94 -0.90 2.23
C VAL A 59 -2.59 -0.34 2.62
N ALA A 60 -2.23 -0.49 3.89
CA ALA A 60 -0.94 -0.09 4.44
C ALA A 60 -0.61 1.40 4.19
N PHE A 61 -1.61 2.26 4.14
CA PHE A 61 -1.37 3.70 4.05
C PHE A 61 -0.64 4.14 5.32
N GLY A 62 0.40 4.97 5.15
CA GLY A 62 1.29 5.34 6.25
C GLY A 62 2.47 4.41 6.41
N SER A 63 2.52 3.31 5.66
CA SER A 63 3.67 2.42 5.51
C SER A 63 3.75 2.01 4.03
N ASP A 64 4.46 0.94 3.71
CA ASP A 64 4.54 0.46 2.33
C ASP A 64 4.52 -1.07 2.33
N LEU A 65 3.47 -1.66 1.76
CA LEU A 65 3.34 -3.12 1.67
C LEU A 65 4.51 -3.75 0.92
N PHE A 66 5.10 -3.03 -0.04
CA PHE A 66 6.20 -3.53 -0.86
C PHE A 66 7.58 -3.15 -0.32
N HIS A 67 7.66 -2.73 0.94
CA HIS A 67 8.94 -2.50 1.59
C HIS A 67 9.75 -3.81 1.62
N GLU A 68 11.06 -3.70 1.44
CA GLU A 68 11.96 -4.85 1.35
C GLU A 68 11.90 -5.75 2.59
N SER A 69 11.59 -5.18 3.75
CA SER A 69 11.47 -5.93 5.01
C SER A 69 10.16 -6.71 5.14
N VAL A 70 9.20 -6.51 4.21
CA VAL A 70 7.95 -7.26 4.23
C VAL A 70 8.15 -8.55 3.42
N PRO A 71 8.06 -9.74 4.05
CA PRO A 71 8.30 -10.99 3.35
C PRO A 71 7.25 -11.25 2.25
N LEU A 72 7.68 -11.90 1.17
CA LEU A 72 6.78 -12.27 0.08
C LEU A 72 5.58 -13.09 0.59
N ASP A 73 5.82 -14.03 1.49
CA ASP A 73 4.75 -14.87 2.03
C ASP A 73 3.68 -14.05 2.76
N TYR A 74 4.10 -12.99 3.43
CA TYR A 74 3.14 -12.10 4.10
C TYR A 74 2.31 -11.31 3.07
N ILE A 75 2.95 -10.80 2.03
CA ILE A 75 2.26 -10.08 0.95
C ILE A 75 1.23 -11.01 0.30
N LYS A 76 1.60 -12.29 0.09
CA LYS A 76 0.66 -13.29 -0.45
C LYS A 76 -0.55 -13.48 0.44
N LYS A 77 -0.38 -13.45 1.77
CA LYS A 77 -1.51 -13.54 2.71
C LYS A 77 -2.43 -12.34 2.57
N VAL A 78 -1.87 -11.14 2.40
CA VAL A 78 -2.67 -9.93 2.17
C VAL A 78 -3.47 -10.05 0.89
N PHE A 79 -2.84 -10.50 -0.20
CA PHE A 79 -3.53 -10.70 -1.48
C PHE A 79 -4.62 -11.77 -1.37
N ALA A 80 -4.37 -12.85 -0.64
CA ALA A 80 -5.39 -13.89 -0.45
C ALA A 80 -6.65 -13.32 0.21
N VAL A 81 -6.50 -12.48 1.21
CA VAL A 81 -7.65 -11.84 1.85
C VAL A 81 -8.39 -10.96 0.85
N MET A 82 -7.66 -10.16 0.05
CA MET A 82 -8.28 -9.30 -0.96
C MET A 82 -9.03 -10.12 -2.01
N ASN A 83 -8.44 -11.22 -2.47
CA ASN A 83 -9.06 -12.11 -3.45
C ASN A 83 -10.34 -12.76 -2.90
N ASP A 84 -10.36 -13.09 -1.62
CA ASP A 84 -11.48 -13.78 -0.97
C ASP A 84 -12.62 -12.85 -0.55
N THR A 85 -12.44 -11.53 -0.67
CA THR A 85 -13.45 -10.55 -0.28
C THR A 85 -13.78 -9.60 -1.43
N PRO A 86 -14.38 -10.13 -2.53
CA PRO A 86 -14.63 -9.35 -3.75
C PRO A 86 -15.63 -8.22 -3.57
N GLN A 87 -16.40 -8.21 -2.49
CA GLN A 87 -17.32 -7.12 -2.18
C GLN A 87 -16.58 -5.83 -1.79
N HIS A 88 -15.34 -5.93 -1.36
CA HIS A 88 -14.53 -4.76 -0.98
C HIS A 88 -13.62 -4.34 -2.12
N THR A 89 -13.26 -3.04 -2.13
CA THR A 89 -12.26 -2.47 -3.02
C THR A 89 -11.00 -2.18 -2.23
N TYR A 90 -9.84 -2.51 -2.81
CA TYR A 90 -8.54 -2.33 -2.16
C TYR A 90 -7.67 -1.38 -2.97
N GLU A 91 -7.17 -0.34 -2.32
CA GLU A 91 -6.26 0.63 -2.93
C GLU A 91 -4.87 0.47 -2.34
N LEU A 92 -3.90 0.13 -3.19
CA LEU A 92 -2.50 -0.03 -2.83
C LEU A 92 -1.70 1.06 -3.52
N ALA A 93 -0.97 1.88 -2.77
CA ALA A 93 -0.04 2.86 -3.32
C ALA A 93 1.34 2.59 -2.77
N THR A 94 2.35 2.63 -3.63
CA THR A 94 3.72 2.34 -3.24
C THR A 94 4.70 3.33 -3.84
N LYS A 95 5.80 3.58 -3.13
CA LYS A 95 6.99 4.24 -3.66
C LYS A 95 8.00 3.22 -4.20
N ARG A 96 7.77 1.93 -3.96
CA ARG A 96 8.65 0.84 -4.35
C ARG A 96 8.06 0.01 -5.48
N ILE A 97 7.67 0.71 -6.54
CA ILE A 97 6.98 0.08 -7.68
C ILE A 97 7.89 -0.91 -8.43
N GLU A 98 9.20 -0.71 -8.40
CA GLU A 98 10.12 -1.67 -9.01
C GLU A 98 9.99 -3.03 -8.36
N ARG A 99 10.03 -3.09 -7.03
CA ARG A 99 9.85 -4.34 -6.30
C ARG A 99 8.46 -4.92 -6.54
N ALA A 100 7.44 -4.08 -6.50
CA ALA A 100 6.07 -4.50 -6.75
C ALA A 100 5.93 -5.11 -8.15
N SER A 101 6.57 -4.52 -9.16
CA SER A 101 6.49 -5.02 -10.54
C SER A 101 7.20 -6.36 -10.69
N VAL A 102 8.32 -6.57 -10.00
CA VAL A 102 9.04 -7.84 -10.02
C VAL A 102 8.21 -8.95 -9.36
N LEU A 103 7.51 -8.63 -8.28
CA LEU A 103 6.71 -9.61 -7.54
C LEU A 103 5.30 -9.80 -8.10
N ALA A 104 4.85 -8.94 -9.02
CA ALA A 104 3.46 -8.87 -9.45
C ALA A 104 2.91 -10.22 -9.95
N GLU A 105 3.71 -10.99 -10.69
CA GLU A 105 3.29 -12.28 -11.22
C GLU A 105 3.06 -13.34 -10.15
N ARG A 106 3.51 -13.09 -8.92
CA ARG A 106 3.32 -14.01 -7.80
C ARG A 106 1.96 -13.90 -7.15
N PHE A 107 1.14 -12.91 -7.57
CA PHE A 107 -0.15 -12.60 -6.95
C PHE A 107 -1.28 -12.74 -7.95
N GLU A 108 -2.48 -13.05 -7.44
CA GLU A 108 -3.69 -12.97 -8.23
C GLU A 108 -4.26 -11.55 -8.13
N TRP A 109 -4.52 -10.92 -9.29
CA TRP A 109 -5.01 -9.54 -9.36
C TRP A 109 -6.48 -9.53 -9.73
N THR A 110 -7.35 -9.74 -8.74
CA THR A 110 -8.79 -9.62 -8.95
C THR A 110 -9.18 -8.16 -9.18
N ASN A 111 -10.34 -7.94 -9.83
CA ASN A 111 -10.74 -6.61 -10.28
C ASN A 111 -10.94 -5.60 -9.15
N ASN A 112 -11.09 -6.04 -7.92
CA ASN A 112 -11.26 -5.19 -6.76
C ASN A 112 -9.92 -4.64 -6.20
N ILE A 113 -8.79 -5.02 -6.78
CA ILE A 113 -7.47 -4.55 -6.35
C ILE A 113 -7.01 -3.44 -7.29
N HIS A 114 -6.89 -2.22 -6.75
CA HIS A 114 -6.44 -1.04 -7.48
C HIS A 114 -5.01 -0.73 -7.07
N MET A 115 -4.12 -0.61 -8.06
CA MET A 115 -2.70 -0.37 -7.83
C MET A 115 -2.33 1.05 -8.21
N GLY A 116 -1.58 1.71 -7.34
CA GLY A 116 -1.09 3.05 -7.59
C GLY A 116 0.35 3.24 -7.19
N VAL A 117 0.92 4.35 -7.65
CA VAL A 117 2.25 4.80 -7.22
C VAL A 117 2.12 6.17 -6.58
N THR A 118 3.00 6.44 -5.63
CA THR A 118 3.13 7.76 -5.03
C THR A 118 4.19 8.54 -5.80
N VAL A 119 3.82 9.72 -6.29
CA VAL A 119 4.71 10.62 -7.01
C VAL A 119 4.60 11.98 -6.34
N GLU A 120 5.66 12.37 -5.61
CA GLU A 120 5.67 13.64 -4.89
C GLU A 120 6.32 14.79 -5.64
N SER A 121 7.05 14.49 -6.74
CA SER A 121 7.64 15.49 -7.62
C SER A 121 7.98 14.87 -8.96
N GLY A 122 8.30 15.70 -9.97
CA GLY A 122 8.65 15.23 -11.31
C GLY A 122 9.85 14.31 -11.38
N GLU A 123 10.77 14.37 -10.42
CA GLU A 123 11.93 13.48 -10.42
C GLU A 123 11.57 12.01 -10.18
N TYR A 124 10.34 11.72 -9.73
CA TYR A 124 9.85 10.36 -9.48
C TYR A 124 8.85 9.90 -10.56
N ASP A 125 8.73 10.62 -11.66
CA ASP A 125 7.80 10.26 -12.74
C ASP A 125 8.10 8.90 -13.37
N TRP A 126 9.33 8.42 -13.26
CA TRP A 126 9.72 7.09 -13.75
C TRP A 126 8.87 5.97 -13.13
N ARG A 127 8.32 6.20 -11.95
CA ARG A 127 7.45 5.23 -11.29
C ARG A 127 6.20 4.92 -12.10
N ILE A 128 5.72 5.87 -12.89
CA ILE A 128 4.52 5.71 -13.71
C ILE A 128 4.72 4.64 -14.77
N LYS A 129 5.92 4.53 -15.33
CA LYS A 129 6.23 3.52 -16.35
C LYS A 129 6.11 2.11 -15.78
N PHE A 130 6.58 1.90 -14.55
CA PHE A 130 6.43 0.62 -13.89
C PHE A 130 4.97 0.31 -13.59
N LEU A 131 4.21 1.32 -13.17
CA LEU A 131 2.79 1.16 -12.92
C LEU A 131 2.03 0.68 -14.16
N GLN A 132 2.39 1.21 -15.32
CA GLN A 132 1.74 0.84 -16.59
C GLN A 132 1.89 -0.64 -16.92
N SER A 133 2.94 -1.28 -16.46
CA SER A 133 3.18 -2.71 -16.67
C SER A 133 2.50 -3.62 -15.65
N MET A 134 1.89 -3.05 -14.61
CA MET A 134 1.25 -3.84 -13.56
C MET A 134 -0.05 -4.47 -14.06
N PRO A 135 -0.39 -5.68 -13.59
CA PRO A 135 -1.56 -6.41 -14.08
C PRO A 135 -2.90 -5.99 -13.46
N SER A 136 -2.91 -4.97 -12.58
CA SER A 136 -4.16 -4.54 -11.97
C SER A 136 -5.12 -3.93 -12.98
N ALA A 137 -6.44 -4.15 -12.77
CA ALA A 137 -7.48 -3.63 -13.65
C ALA A 137 -7.62 -2.10 -13.55
N VAL A 138 -7.37 -1.55 -12.38
CA VAL A 138 -7.43 -0.10 -12.12
C VAL A 138 -6.09 0.38 -11.60
N LYS A 139 -5.59 1.46 -12.17
CA LYS A 139 -4.31 2.06 -11.81
C LYS A 139 -4.53 3.53 -11.46
N PHE A 140 -3.79 4.04 -10.49
CA PHE A 140 -3.91 5.44 -10.09
C PHE A 140 -2.56 6.01 -9.66
N ILE A 141 -2.51 7.34 -9.57
CA ILE A 141 -1.34 8.06 -9.08
C ILE A 141 -1.74 8.81 -7.83
N SER A 142 -0.99 8.60 -6.76
CA SER A 142 -1.13 9.37 -5.54
C SER A 142 -0.06 10.47 -5.55
N ALA A 143 -0.50 11.72 -5.58
CA ALA A 143 0.40 12.87 -5.68
C ALA A 143 0.72 13.50 -4.32
N ALA A 144 0.39 12.85 -3.23
CA ALA A 144 0.60 13.37 -1.88
C ALA A 144 1.72 12.60 -1.18
N PRO A 145 2.61 13.30 -0.46
CA PRO A 145 2.69 14.76 -0.39
C PRO A 145 3.40 15.33 -1.62
N MET A 146 2.85 16.40 -2.19
CA MET A 146 3.52 17.10 -3.29
C MET A 146 4.61 18.02 -2.77
N LEU A 147 5.74 18.03 -3.46
CA LEU A 147 6.89 18.87 -3.16
C LEU A 147 7.05 19.97 -4.21
#